data_9a21bdcb7f2e9ef6f7e727df684160ec
#
_entry.id   9a21bdcb7f2e9ef6f7e727df684160ec
#
_cell.length_a   1.000
_cell.length_b   1.000
_cell.length_c   1.000
_cell.angle_alpha   90.00
_cell.angle_beta   90.00
_cell.angle_gamma   90.00
#
_symmetry.space_group_name_H-M   'P 1'
#
loop_
_entity.id
_entity.type
_entity.pdbx_description
1 polymer ?
#
loop_
_entity_poly.entity_id
_entity_poly.type
_entity_poly.pdbx_seq_one_letter_code
_entity_poly.pdbx_strand_id
1 'polypeptide(L)'
;MKVKIIVMHRNGISERGYNACRRSARKANGPAFWMNIFKAIRPWEIEDLQQKYGLSYTYPTKEPRIDLSSGLSLSPYVGSTDTRIACFFSHYLLWKECVDTQEHFLILEHDAEFVNLSNFEHLENSKYQIIGINDPRGATRRSQEYHNLVQASNYAIAPPPYIDDI
;
A
#
# COMPACT_ATOMS: atom_id res chain seq x y z
N MET A 1 4.50 17.57 0.08
CA MET A 1 4.45 16.07 -0.05
C MET A 1 4.82 15.65 -1.45
N LYS A 2 5.70 14.64 -1.62
CA LYS A 2 6.02 14.06 -2.93
C LYS A 2 5.06 12.92 -3.26
N VAL A 3 4.65 12.81 -4.52
CA VAL A 3 3.79 11.71 -4.98
C VAL A 3 4.64 10.69 -5.72
N LYS A 4 4.63 9.45 -5.25
CA LYS A 4 5.30 8.29 -5.84
C LYS A 4 4.26 7.30 -6.33
N ILE A 5 4.38 6.83 -7.56
CA ILE A 5 3.49 5.80 -8.11
C ILE A 5 4.27 4.56 -8.50
N ILE A 6 3.87 3.42 -7.97
CA ILE A 6 4.49 2.12 -8.24
C ILE A 6 3.98 1.60 -9.59
N VAL A 7 4.90 1.44 -10.54
CA VAL A 7 4.57 0.98 -11.90
C VAL A 7 5.46 -0.20 -12.29
N MET A 8 4.84 -1.27 -12.76
CA MET A 8 5.54 -2.42 -13.28
C MET A 8 6.03 -2.13 -14.72
N HIS A 9 7.33 -1.92 -14.88
CA HIS A 9 7.92 -1.62 -16.17
C HIS A 9 7.73 -2.75 -17.20
N ARG A 10 7.46 -2.41 -18.45
CA ARG A 10 7.15 -3.36 -19.55
C ARG A 10 5.96 -4.28 -19.25
N ASN A 11 4.97 -3.76 -18.53
CA ASN A 11 3.71 -4.43 -18.30
C ASN A 11 2.57 -3.53 -18.80
N GLY A 12 1.93 -3.92 -19.89
CA GLY A 12 0.92 -3.10 -20.55
C GLY A 12 -0.31 -2.82 -19.68
N ILE A 13 -0.64 -3.68 -18.71
CA ILE A 13 -1.74 -3.43 -17.76
C ILE A 13 -1.32 -2.31 -16.79
N SER A 14 -0.14 -2.44 -16.20
CA SER A 14 0.39 -1.45 -15.26
C SER A 14 0.60 -0.07 -15.92
N GLU A 15 1.09 -0.05 -17.16
CA GLU A 15 1.27 1.19 -17.92
C GLU A 15 -0.06 1.86 -18.26
N ARG A 16 -1.09 1.10 -18.63
CA ARG A 16 -2.45 1.64 -18.83
C ARG A 16 -3.05 2.17 -17.53
N GLY A 17 -2.88 1.43 -16.43
CA GLY A 17 -3.30 1.86 -15.09
C GLY A 17 -2.64 3.19 -14.70
N TYR A 18 -1.31 3.26 -14.80
CA TYR A 18 -0.57 4.51 -14.56
C TYR A 18 -1.11 5.69 -15.38
N ASN A 19 -1.36 5.47 -16.68
CA ASN A 19 -1.91 6.53 -17.53
C ASN A 19 -3.32 6.95 -17.11
N ALA A 20 -4.15 6.03 -16.63
CA ALA A 20 -5.48 6.32 -16.09
C ALA A 20 -5.37 7.11 -14.77
N CYS A 21 -4.54 6.66 -13.84
CA CYS A 21 -4.25 7.37 -12.59
C CYS A 21 -3.75 8.80 -12.86
N ARG A 22 -2.82 8.96 -13.77
CA ARG A 22 -2.29 10.29 -14.16
C ARG A 22 -3.36 11.21 -14.74
N ARG A 23 -4.30 10.67 -15.52
CA ARG A 23 -5.41 11.47 -16.05
C ARG A 23 -6.37 11.91 -14.94
N SER A 24 -6.77 10.98 -14.05
CA SER A 24 -7.65 11.32 -12.92
C SER A 24 -7.00 12.32 -11.98
N ALA A 25 -5.71 12.15 -11.68
CA ALA A 25 -4.95 13.07 -10.84
C ALA A 25 -4.91 14.49 -11.41
N ARG A 26 -4.63 14.64 -12.71
CA ARG A 26 -4.63 15.94 -13.38
C ARG A 26 -6.01 16.58 -13.49
N LYS A 27 -7.04 15.76 -13.67
CA LYS A 27 -8.42 16.23 -13.64
C LYS A 27 -8.81 16.78 -12.26
N ALA A 28 -8.40 16.09 -11.20
CA ALA A 28 -8.72 16.46 -9.83
C ALA A 28 -7.86 17.62 -9.29
N ASN A 29 -6.57 17.67 -9.62
CA ASN A 29 -5.58 18.56 -8.99
C ASN A 29 -4.94 19.57 -9.97
N GLY A 30 -5.35 19.57 -11.22
CA GLY A 30 -4.81 20.44 -12.27
C GLY A 30 -3.59 19.86 -13.02
N PRO A 31 -3.23 20.49 -14.16
CA PRO A 31 -2.22 19.96 -15.08
C PRO A 31 -0.80 19.92 -14.50
N ALA A 32 -0.51 20.77 -13.52
CA ALA A 32 0.79 20.82 -12.84
C ALA A 32 1.01 19.72 -11.81
N PHE A 33 -0.03 18.91 -11.50
CA PHE A 33 0.12 17.79 -10.58
C PHE A 33 1.08 16.75 -11.14
N TRP A 34 2.14 16.47 -10.37
CA TRP A 34 3.24 15.63 -10.81
C TRP A 34 3.37 14.37 -9.94
N MET A 35 3.59 13.24 -10.58
CA MET A 35 3.85 11.96 -9.93
C MET A 35 5.19 11.39 -10.42
N ASN A 36 6.03 10.99 -9.48
CA ASN A 36 7.29 10.31 -9.77
C ASN A 36 7.05 8.80 -9.87
N ILE A 37 7.46 8.21 -10.98
CA ILE A 37 7.37 6.76 -11.16
C ILE A 37 8.43 6.08 -10.28
N PHE A 38 7.99 5.13 -9.47
CA PHE A 38 8.83 4.14 -8.83
C PHE A 38 8.68 2.81 -9.58
N LYS A 39 9.79 2.26 -10.03
CA LYS A 39 9.79 0.96 -10.73
C LYS A 39 9.47 -0.14 -9.72
N ALA A 40 8.35 -0.83 -9.90
CA ALA A 40 7.94 -1.94 -9.06
C ALA A 40 9.01 -3.04 -9.02
N ILE A 41 9.25 -3.57 -7.83
CA ILE A 41 10.15 -4.71 -7.63
C ILE A 41 9.55 -5.95 -8.30
N ARG A 42 10.41 -6.79 -8.85
CA ARG A 42 10.03 -8.03 -9.51
C ARG A 42 10.35 -9.24 -8.62
N PRO A 43 9.62 -10.36 -8.78
CA PRO A 43 9.87 -11.57 -8.01
C PRO A 43 11.34 -12.05 -7.97
N TRP A 44 12.05 -11.92 -9.06
CA TRP A 44 13.46 -12.32 -9.14
C TRP A 44 14.46 -11.35 -8.47
N GLU A 45 14.00 -10.19 -7.99
CA GLU A 45 14.81 -9.22 -7.25
C GLU A 45 14.70 -9.43 -5.72
N ILE A 46 13.81 -10.33 -5.27
CA ILE A 46 13.48 -10.54 -3.85
C ILE A 46 14.68 -11.03 -3.05
N GLU A 47 15.37 -12.06 -3.56
CA GLU A 47 16.48 -12.70 -2.85
C GLU A 47 17.61 -11.70 -2.57
N ASP A 48 17.99 -10.92 -3.58
CA ASP A 48 19.00 -9.86 -3.46
C ASP A 48 18.59 -8.80 -2.43
N LEU A 49 17.31 -8.42 -2.43
CA LEU A 49 16.78 -7.44 -1.48
C LEU A 49 16.71 -7.98 -0.05
N GLN A 50 16.32 -9.23 0.13
CA GLN A 50 16.33 -9.89 1.43
C GLN A 50 17.75 -9.93 2.02
N GLN A 51 18.72 -10.36 1.22
CA GLN A 51 20.11 -10.39 1.63
C GLN A 51 20.64 -8.99 1.96
N LYS A 52 20.36 -8.02 1.09
CA LYS A 52 20.82 -6.63 1.25
C LYS A 52 20.30 -5.97 2.53
N TYR A 53 19.05 -6.24 2.89
CA TYR A 53 18.39 -5.57 4.04
C TYR A 53 18.27 -6.44 5.28
N GLY A 54 18.74 -7.70 5.23
CA GLY A 54 18.63 -8.64 6.33
C GLY A 54 17.19 -8.99 6.69
N LEU A 55 16.28 -9.00 5.71
CA LEU A 55 14.85 -9.22 5.92
C LEU A 55 14.47 -10.67 5.67
N SER A 56 13.68 -11.21 6.58
CA SER A 56 12.93 -12.46 6.38
C SER A 56 11.43 -12.17 6.38
N TYR A 57 10.63 -13.08 5.85
CA TYR A 57 9.19 -12.94 5.84
C TYR A 57 8.50 -14.26 6.22
N THR A 58 7.42 -14.13 6.96
CA THR A 58 6.54 -15.25 7.37
C THR A 58 5.19 -15.18 6.64
N TYR A 59 4.89 -14.06 6.01
CA TYR A 59 3.68 -13.80 5.24
C TYR A 59 4.05 -13.59 3.75
N PRO A 60 3.23 -13.99 2.78
CA PRO A 60 1.90 -14.61 2.91
C PRO A 60 1.97 -16.09 3.26
N THR A 61 0.98 -16.57 4.03
CA THR A 61 0.89 -17.97 4.42
C THR A 61 -0.06 -18.75 3.51
N LYS A 62 0.20 -20.06 3.36
CA LYS A 62 -0.68 -20.97 2.64
C LYS A 62 -1.80 -21.53 3.52
N GLU A 63 -1.74 -21.31 4.83
CA GLU A 63 -2.71 -21.81 5.79
C GLU A 63 -3.63 -20.70 6.30
N PRO A 64 -4.90 -21.00 6.61
CA PRO A 64 -5.78 -20.04 7.22
C PRO A 64 -5.29 -19.68 8.63
N ARG A 65 -5.34 -18.41 8.98
CA ARG A 65 -5.02 -17.92 10.33
C ARG A 65 -6.20 -17.16 10.92
N ILE A 66 -6.28 -17.13 12.21
CA ILE A 66 -7.23 -16.29 12.93
C ILE A 66 -6.45 -15.11 13.51
N ASP A 67 -6.87 -13.89 13.16
CA ASP A 67 -6.38 -12.70 13.85
C ASP A 67 -6.96 -12.68 15.27
N LEU A 68 -6.09 -12.86 16.26
CA LEU A 68 -6.50 -12.97 17.66
C LEU A 68 -7.06 -11.66 18.22
N SER A 69 -6.65 -10.51 17.65
CA SER A 69 -7.10 -9.19 18.12
C SER A 69 -8.53 -8.87 17.68
N SER A 70 -8.90 -9.25 16.45
CA SER A 70 -10.22 -9.00 15.87
C SER A 70 -11.12 -10.23 15.81
N GLY A 71 -10.57 -11.42 16.04
CA GLY A 71 -11.28 -12.71 15.85
C GLY A 71 -11.58 -13.03 14.38
N LEU A 72 -11.06 -12.24 13.43
CA LEU A 72 -11.31 -12.44 12.01
C LEU A 72 -10.45 -13.57 11.46
N SER A 73 -11.07 -14.48 10.72
CA SER A 73 -10.35 -15.52 10.00
C SER A 73 -9.73 -14.95 8.72
N LEU A 74 -8.42 -15.02 8.61
CA LEU A 74 -7.68 -14.65 7.42
C LEU A 74 -7.63 -15.85 6.46
N SER A 75 -8.17 -15.64 5.25
CA SER A 75 -8.14 -16.69 4.22
C SER A 75 -6.71 -16.90 3.70
N PRO A 76 -6.34 -18.15 3.33
CA PRO A 76 -5.07 -18.42 2.70
C PRO A 76 -4.90 -17.57 1.43
N TYR A 77 -3.68 -17.14 1.17
CA TYR A 77 -3.38 -16.45 -0.07
C TYR A 77 -3.28 -17.45 -1.23
N VAL A 78 -4.12 -17.27 -2.25
CA VAL A 78 -4.20 -18.16 -3.41
C VAL A 78 -3.32 -17.73 -4.60
N GLY A 79 -2.70 -16.56 -4.54
CA GLY A 79 -1.84 -16.03 -5.61
C GLY A 79 -0.38 -16.43 -5.48
N SER A 80 0.46 -15.85 -6.35
CA SER A 80 1.91 -16.02 -6.26
C SER A 80 2.46 -15.32 -5.03
N THR A 81 3.07 -16.09 -4.12
CA THR A 81 3.77 -15.59 -2.92
C THR A 81 4.83 -14.55 -3.29
N ASP A 82 5.65 -14.85 -4.30
CA ASP A 82 6.73 -13.98 -4.73
C ASP A 82 6.21 -12.63 -5.27
N THR A 83 5.10 -12.66 -5.99
CA THR A 83 4.46 -11.40 -6.44
C THR A 83 4.03 -10.55 -5.24
N ARG A 84 3.46 -11.17 -4.21
CA ARG A 84 3.04 -10.46 -2.99
C ARG A 84 4.24 -9.87 -2.25
N ILE A 85 5.32 -10.64 -2.13
CA ILE A 85 6.55 -10.19 -1.50
C ILE A 85 7.22 -9.07 -2.31
N ALA A 86 7.24 -9.16 -3.64
CA ALA A 86 7.74 -8.09 -4.51
C ALA A 86 6.93 -6.79 -4.34
N CYS A 87 5.60 -6.92 -4.19
CA CYS A 87 4.72 -5.80 -3.84
C CYS A 87 5.12 -5.15 -2.51
N PHE A 88 5.30 -5.96 -1.47
CA PHE A 88 5.79 -5.49 -0.16
C PHE A 88 7.12 -4.75 -0.30
N PHE A 89 8.12 -5.31 -0.99
CA PHE A 89 9.42 -4.66 -1.17
C PHE A 89 9.32 -3.33 -1.93
N SER A 90 8.37 -3.22 -2.86
CA SER A 90 8.12 -1.95 -3.55
C SER A 90 7.69 -0.84 -2.58
N HIS A 91 6.79 -1.16 -1.64
CA HIS A 91 6.38 -0.24 -0.57
C HIS A 91 7.50 -0.01 0.45
N TYR A 92 8.18 -1.07 0.89
CA TYR A 92 9.28 -1.01 1.85
C TYR A 92 10.39 -0.05 1.41
N LEU A 93 10.81 -0.12 0.15
CA LEU A 93 11.84 0.76 -0.38
C LEU A 93 11.39 2.23 -0.41
N LEU A 94 10.13 2.49 -0.68
CA LEU A 94 9.57 3.84 -0.62
C LEU A 94 9.44 4.34 0.83
N TRP A 95 9.06 3.49 1.78
CA TRP A 95 9.09 3.85 3.21
C TRP A 95 10.51 4.13 3.68
N LYS A 96 11.46 3.31 3.25
CA LYS A 96 12.87 3.55 3.55
C LYS A 96 13.37 4.87 2.96
N GLU A 97 13.06 5.18 1.70
CA GLU A 97 13.38 6.47 1.08
C GLU A 97 12.75 7.63 1.88
N CYS A 98 11.49 7.50 2.31
CA CYS A 98 10.80 8.49 3.14
C CYS A 98 11.57 8.75 4.46
N VAL A 99 12.01 7.69 5.15
CA VAL A 99 12.80 7.79 6.37
C VAL A 99 14.17 8.41 6.11
N ASP A 100 14.87 7.94 5.08
CA ASP A 100 16.23 8.41 4.74
C ASP A 100 16.25 9.90 4.33
N THR A 101 15.20 10.36 3.63
CA THR A 101 15.09 11.74 3.17
C THR A 101 14.36 12.67 4.12
N GLN A 102 13.68 12.14 5.13
CA GLN A 102 12.78 12.89 6.03
C GLN A 102 11.68 13.65 5.28
N GLU A 103 11.19 13.09 4.17
CA GLU A 103 10.16 13.69 3.33
C GLU A 103 8.85 12.91 3.41
N HIS A 104 7.73 13.61 3.29
CA HIS A 104 6.40 12.97 3.22
C HIS A 104 6.10 12.48 1.81
N PHE A 105 5.72 11.20 1.70
CA PHE A 105 5.34 10.59 0.43
C PHE A 105 3.87 10.20 0.42
N LEU A 106 3.18 10.53 -0.68
CA LEU A 106 1.97 9.86 -1.09
C LEU A 106 2.38 8.69 -2.01
N ILE A 107 2.15 7.46 -1.55
CA ILE A 107 2.47 6.26 -2.30
C ILE A 107 1.20 5.71 -2.94
N LEU A 108 1.22 5.56 -4.25
CA LEU A 108 0.11 5.06 -5.05
C LEU A 108 0.50 3.77 -5.78
N GLU A 109 -0.44 2.86 -5.93
CA GLU A 109 -0.34 1.78 -6.91
C GLU A 109 -0.84 2.28 -8.28
N HIS A 110 -0.44 1.59 -9.34
CA HIS A 110 -0.73 2.02 -10.72
C HIS A 110 -2.22 2.07 -11.07
N ASP A 111 -3.07 1.38 -10.34
CA ASP A 111 -4.53 1.30 -10.50
C ASP A 111 -5.30 2.28 -9.60
N ALA A 112 -4.59 3.15 -8.88
CA ALA A 112 -5.23 4.20 -8.08
C ALA A 112 -5.99 5.20 -8.98
N GLU A 113 -7.10 5.73 -8.48
CA GLU A 113 -7.90 6.76 -9.14
C GLU A 113 -8.18 7.92 -8.19
N PHE A 114 -7.94 9.14 -8.66
CA PHE A 114 -8.32 10.36 -7.93
C PHE A 114 -9.76 10.72 -8.29
N VAL A 115 -10.65 10.65 -7.30
CA VAL A 115 -12.07 10.97 -7.49
C VAL A 115 -12.39 12.44 -7.21
N ASN A 116 -11.63 13.08 -6.33
CA ASN A 116 -11.81 14.47 -5.91
C ASN A 116 -10.48 15.21 -5.81
N LEU A 117 -10.57 16.55 -5.70
CA LEU A 117 -9.42 17.39 -5.32
C LEU A 117 -8.82 16.92 -4.00
N SER A 118 -7.52 16.69 -4.01
CA SER A 118 -6.81 16.16 -2.85
C SER A 118 -6.11 17.29 -2.09
N ASN A 119 -6.60 17.58 -0.89
CA ASN A 119 -5.87 18.42 0.07
C ASN A 119 -5.21 17.52 1.12
N PHE A 120 -3.88 17.44 1.07
CA PHE A 120 -3.09 16.57 1.93
C PHE A 120 -2.41 17.31 3.10
N GLU A 121 -2.61 18.62 3.27
CA GLU A 121 -1.94 19.39 4.32
C GLU A 121 -2.21 18.85 5.73
N HIS A 122 -3.46 18.42 5.99
CA HIS A 122 -3.81 17.83 7.27
C HIS A 122 -3.13 16.50 7.55
N LEU A 123 -2.72 15.76 6.51
CA LEU A 123 -1.98 14.52 6.64
C LEU A 123 -0.50 14.77 6.94
N GLU A 124 0.09 15.82 6.37
CA GLU A 124 1.50 16.16 6.61
C GLU A 124 1.76 16.55 8.07
N ASN A 125 0.74 17.08 8.76
CA ASN A 125 0.81 17.45 10.17
C ASN A 125 0.30 16.34 11.11
N SER A 126 0.02 15.14 10.59
CA SER A 126 -0.45 14.03 11.39
C SER A 126 0.66 13.46 12.28
N LYS A 127 0.28 13.02 13.49
CA LYS A 127 1.17 12.27 14.39
C LYS A 127 1.45 10.83 13.91
N TYR A 128 0.75 10.37 12.89
CA TYR A 128 0.86 9.02 12.39
C TYR A 128 1.92 8.92 11.29
N GLN A 129 2.73 7.88 11.34
CA GLN A 129 3.81 7.65 10.39
C GLN A 129 3.32 7.07 9.06
N ILE A 130 2.27 6.25 9.09
CA ILE A 130 1.65 5.64 7.91
C ILE A 130 0.14 5.81 8.01
N ILE A 131 -0.47 6.34 6.95
CA ILE A 131 -1.90 6.61 6.88
C ILE A 131 -2.47 5.98 5.62
N GLY A 132 -3.43 5.08 5.78
CA GLY A 132 -4.23 4.59 4.65
C GLY A 132 -5.28 5.62 4.26
N ILE A 133 -5.34 5.97 2.98
CA ILE A 133 -6.26 6.99 2.45
C ILE A 133 -7.25 6.45 1.43
N ASN A 134 -7.19 5.17 1.12
CA ASN A 134 -8.15 4.51 0.24
C ASN A 134 -9.44 4.14 0.99
N ASP A 135 -10.54 4.03 0.27
CA ASP A 135 -11.77 3.46 0.82
C ASP A 135 -11.66 1.92 0.84
N PRO A 136 -11.55 1.30 2.02
CA PRO A 136 -11.34 -0.15 2.12
C PRO A 136 -12.61 -0.97 1.86
N ARG A 137 -13.80 -0.37 1.82
CA ARG A 137 -15.09 -1.07 1.83
C ARG A 137 -15.31 -2.02 0.67
N GLY A 138 -14.70 -1.75 -0.48
CA GLY A 138 -14.79 -2.59 -1.67
C GLY A 138 -13.59 -3.52 -1.90
N ALA A 139 -12.55 -3.44 -1.09
CA ALA A 139 -11.26 -4.08 -1.39
C ALA A 139 -11.27 -5.60 -1.21
N THR A 140 -11.99 -6.13 -0.21
CA THR A 140 -12.12 -7.56 0.07
C THR A 140 -13.49 -7.90 0.64
N ARG A 141 -13.81 -9.20 0.74
CA ARG A 141 -15.08 -9.65 1.36
C ARG A 141 -15.27 -9.19 2.80
N ARG A 142 -14.20 -8.88 3.53
CA ARG A 142 -14.21 -8.52 4.94
C ARG A 142 -13.83 -7.08 5.23
N SER A 143 -13.47 -6.33 4.21
CA SER A 143 -13.11 -4.93 4.39
C SER A 143 -14.25 -4.09 4.97
N GLN A 144 -15.51 -4.45 4.69
CA GLN A 144 -16.67 -3.81 5.30
C GLN A 144 -16.76 -4.10 6.81
N GLU A 145 -16.51 -5.35 7.23
CA GLU A 145 -16.50 -5.73 8.65
C GLU A 145 -15.40 -4.99 9.40
N TYR A 146 -14.20 -4.96 8.83
CA TYR A 146 -13.06 -4.24 9.40
C TYR A 146 -13.33 -2.73 9.48
N HIS A 147 -13.89 -2.16 8.42
CA HIS A 147 -14.30 -0.75 8.41
C HIS A 147 -15.31 -0.44 9.52
N ASN A 148 -16.31 -1.31 9.72
CA ASN A 148 -17.29 -1.16 10.78
C ASN A 148 -16.65 -1.23 12.17
N LEU A 149 -15.68 -2.12 12.37
CA LEU A 149 -14.92 -2.22 13.63
C LEU A 149 -14.11 -0.94 13.89
N VAL A 150 -13.43 -0.40 12.88
CA VAL A 150 -12.69 0.85 12.99
C VAL A 150 -13.62 2.02 13.30
N GLN A 151 -14.78 2.09 12.66
CA GLN A 151 -15.79 3.11 12.98
C GLN A 151 -16.34 2.98 14.40
N ALA A 152 -16.65 1.76 14.85
CA ALA A 152 -17.14 1.49 16.20
C ALA A 152 -16.11 1.87 17.30
N SER A 153 -14.82 1.84 16.97
CA SER A 153 -13.72 2.29 17.84
C SER A 153 -13.49 3.80 17.83
N ASN A 154 -14.42 4.61 17.31
CA ASN A 154 -14.29 6.05 17.11
C ASN A 154 -13.03 6.46 16.31
N TYR A 155 -12.69 5.69 15.30
CA TYR A 155 -11.47 5.86 14.52
C TYR A 155 -10.18 5.87 15.38
N ALA A 156 -10.26 5.37 16.63
CA ALA A 156 -9.07 4.96 17.32
C ALA A 156 -8.40 3.95 16.39
N ILE A 157 -7.23 4.29 15.90
CA ILE A 157 -6.51 3.44 14.97
C ILE A 157 -6.31 2.13 15.69
N ALA A 158 -7.11 1.15 15.29
CA ALA A 158 -6.79 -0.22 15.62
C ALA A 158 -5.39 -0.45 15.03
N PRO A 159 -4.42 -0.92 15.80
CA PRO A 159 -3.19 -1.40 15.22
C PRO A 159 -3.58 -2.35 14.09
N PRO A 160 -2.85 -2.37 12.97
CA PRO A 160 -3.08 -3.37 11.94
C PRO A 160 -3.17 -4.72 12.66
N PRO A 161 -4.08 -5.61 12.25
CA PRO A 161 -4.22 -6.89 12.91
C PRO A 161 -2.84 -7.53 12.99
N TYR A 162 -2.28 -7.55 14.20
CA TYR A 162 -1.05 -8.28 14.46
C TYR A 162 -1.39 -9.75 14.26
N ILE A 163 -0.85 -10.29 13.22
CA ILE A 163 -0.65 -11.73 13.18
C ILE A 163 0.47 -11.95 14.19
N ASP A 164 0.12 -12.38 15.39
CA ASP A 164 1.13 -12.82 16.34
C ASP A 164 1.89 -13.96 15.68
N ASP A 165 3.05 -13.64 15.16
CA ASP A 165 4.04 -14.62 14.80
C ASP A 165 4.62 -15.14 16.11
N ILE A 166 4.29 -16.37 16.34
CA ILE A 166 4.92 -17.21 17.38
C ILE A 166 6.34 -17.55 16.93
#